data_ed0fd63788f7cfade419b74fe25b1795
#
_entry.id   ed0fd63788f7cfade419b74fe25b1795
#
_cell.length_a   1.000
_cell.length_b   1.000
_cell.length_c   1.000
_cell.angle_alpha   90.00
_cell.angle_beta   90.00
_cell.angle_gamma   90.00
#
_symmetry.space_group_name_H-M   'P 1'
#
loop_
_entity.id
_entity.type
_entity.pdbx_description
1 polymer ?
#
loop_
_entity_poly.entity_id
_entity_poly.type
_entity_poly.pdbx_seq_one_letter_code
_entity_poly.pdbx_strand_id
1 'polypeptide(L)'
;MEANLDPSVATQRRKELLLTFGRMVDYAAKVGVRVFLICGDLFDTAHPSPDAEGYVMSQIAAHPEIDFLCLWGNHNEGYTPTHAPANLRTFPQKGYAHYRYGDVVITGSESNSSYHELRLEEKDINILALHGQLSDSITDLAVINLKFYRNLHIDYLALGHYHRQRKEPLDDRGVWAYCGTPEGRGFDEAGEKGFMLLDTDGGRLSSVFVPFAKRTVHLVTVDISRLFNQRDIEKAVDPRALNTYGSNSGRLS
;
A
#
# COMPACT_ATOMS: atom_id res chain seq x y z
N MET A 1 -2.14 1.61 -17.93
CA MET A 1 -3.51 1.59 -17.39
C MET A 1 -4.29 2.89 -17.50
N GLU A 2 -3.63 4.03 -17.64
CA GLU A 2 -4.31 5.30 -17.96
C GLU A 2 -4.75 5.41 -19.44
N ALA A 3 -4.45 4.41 -20.27
CA ALA A 3 -4.63 4.45 -21.71
C ALA A 3 -6.08 4.66 -22.21
N ASN A 4 -7.07 4.50 -21.31
CA ASN A 4 -8.49 4.64 -21.63
C ASN A 4 -9.17 5.83 -20.95
N LEU A 5 -8.41 6.70 -20.28
CA LEU A 5 -8.93 7.92 -19.67
C LEU A 5 -8.69 9.11 -20.57
N ASP A 6 -9.64 10.06 -20.57
CA ASP A 6 -9.38 11.37 -21.18
C ASP A 6 -8.13 12.00 -20.56
N PRO A 7 -7.22 12.62 -21.36
CA PRO A 7 -5.97 13.18 -20.86
C PRO A 7 -6.13 14.17 -19.71
N SER A 8 -7.22 14.93 -19.68
CA SER A 8 -7.51 15.86 -18.60
C SER A 8 -7.85 15.12 -17.29
N VAL A 9 -8.60 14.03 -17.40
CA VAL A 9 -8.93 13.16 -16.26
C VAL A 9 -7.70 12.45 -15.74
N ALA A 10 -6.85 11.92 -16.63
CA ALA A 10 -5.59 11.28 -16.25
C ALA A 10 -4.67 12.25 -15.49
N THR A 11 -4.53 13.49 -15.98
CA THR A 11 -3.75 14.53 -15.31
C THR A 11 -4.31 14.87 -13.93
N GLN A 12 -5.64 14.98 -13.80
CA GLN A 12 -6.28 15.22 -12.51
C GLN A 12 -6.04 14.07 -11.55
N ARG A 13 -6.13 12.81 -12.01
CA ARG A 13 -5.89 11.63 -11.17
C ARG A 13 -4.46 11.57 -10.64
N ARG A 14 -3.45 11.87 -11.46
CA ARG A 14 -2.05 11.96 -11.01
C ARG A 14 -1.88 13.00 -9.90
N LYS A 15 -2.49 14.17 -10.07
CA LYS A 15 -2.49 15.21 -9.03
C LYS A 15 -3.18 14.76 -7.75
N GLU A 16 -4.31 14.06 -7.86
CA GLU A 16 -5.02 13.52 -6.69
C GLU A 16 -4.19 12.49 -5.93
N LEU A 17 -3.42 11.62 -6.62
CA LEU A 17 -2.47 10.68 -5.99
C LEU A 17 -1.44 11.40 -5.11
N LEU A 18 -0.78 12.42 -5.66
CA LEU A 18 0.21 13.22 -4.91
C LEU A 18 -0.42 13.90 -3.70
N LEU A 19 -1.58 14.55 -3.88
CA LEU A 19 -2.29 15.20 -2.79
C LEU A 19 -2.76 14.20 -1.72
N THR A 20 -3.12 12.97 -2.10
CA THR A 20 -3.49 11.94 -1.13
C THR A 20 -2.28 11.47 -0.34
N PHE A 21 -1.09 11.36 -0.94
CA PHE A 21 0.14 11.12 -0.20
C PHE A 21 0.38 12.20 0.87
N GLY A 22 0.33 13.50 0.50
CA GLY A 22 0.47 14.60 1.47
C GLY A 22 -0.56 14.51 2.61
N ARG A 23 -1.83 14.27 2.30
CA ARG A 23 -2.89 14.08 3.30
C ARG A 23 -2.62 12.88 4.23
N MET A 24 -2.02 11.79 3.72
CA MET A 24 -1.64 10.64 4.53
C MET A 24 -0.53 11.01 5.51
N VAL A 25 0.46 11.77 5.07
CA VAL A 25 1.56 12.27 5.91
C VAL A 25 1.02 13.21 6.99
N ASP A 26 0.16 14.18 6.63
CA ASP A 26 -0.52 15.07 7.59
C ASP A 26 -1.35 14.30 8.62
N TYR A 27 -2.06 13.26 8.16
CA TYR A 27 -2.82 12.39 9.05
C TYR A 27 -1.91 11.64 10.02
N ALA A 28 -0.81 11.06 9.52
CA ALA A 28 0.18 10.35 10.34
C ALA A 28 0.74 11.27 11.44
N ALA A 29 1.13 12.50 11.10
CA ALA A 29 1.59 13.49 12.06
C ALA A 29 0.52 13.84 13.11
N LYS A 30 -0.72 14.07 12.65
CA LYS A 30 -1.85 14.41 13.52
C LYS A 30 -2.17 13.34 14.56
N VAL A 31 -2.04 12.05 14.21
CA VAL A 31 -2.32 10.93 15.13
C VAL A 31 -1.08 10.43 15.86
N GLY A 32 0.08 11.09 15.70
CA GLY A 32 1.31 10.79 16.42
C GLY A 32 2.04 9.54 15.93
N VAL A 33 1.92 9.20 14.63
CA VAL A 33 2.70 8.11 14.02
C VAL A 33 4.18 8.45 14.07
N ARG A 34 5.00 7.51 14.54
CA ARG A 34 6.46 7.65 14.61
C ARG A 34 7.17 7.12 13.36
N VAL A 35 6.55 6.17 12.67
CA VAL A 35 7.14 5.51 11.50
C VAL A 35 6.11 5.42 10.39
N PHE A 36 6.47 5.90 9.21
CA PHE A 36 5.69 5.74 7.98
C PHE A 36 6.42 4.72 7.09
N LEU A 37 5.83 3.53 6.93
CA LEU A 37 6.42 2.44 6.16
C LEU A 37 5.88 2.42 4.73
N ILE A 38 6.77 2.52 3.74
CA ILE A 38 6.47 2.45 2.31
C ILE A 38 7.01 1.13 1.78
N CYS A 39 6.09 0.23 1.41
CA CYS A 39 6.44 -1.12 0.96
C CYS A 39 6.66 -1.22 -0.56
N GLY A 40 7.33 -0.23 -1.15
CA GLY A 40 7.71 -0.21 -2.56
C GLY A 40 6.77 0.55 -3.48
N ASP A 41 7.25 0.81 -4.70
CA ASP A 41 6.55 1.49 -5.78
C ASP A 41 5.98 2.86 -5.36
N LEU A 42 6.82 3.67 -4.67
CA LEU A 42 6.46 5.04 -4.29
C LEU A 42 6.12 5.88 -5.52
N PHE A 43 6.81 5.62 -6.63
CA PHE A 43 6.52 6.16 -7.95
C PHE A 43 6.22 5.01 -8.92
N ASP A 44 5.41 5.28 -9.95
CA ASP A 44 5.05 4.29 -10.99
C ASP A 44 6.15 4.17 -12.08
N THR A 45 7.35 4.67 -11.81
CA THR A 45 8.47 4.72 -12.74
C THR A 45 9.80 4.93 -12.01
N ALA A 46 10.89 4.40 -12.55
CA ALA A 46 12.25 4.67 -12.07
C ALA A 46 12.69 6.14 -12.30
N HIS A 47 11.96 6.89 -13.13
CA HIS A 47 12.26 8.28 -13.45
C HIS A 47 11.03 9.17 -13.21
N PRO A 48 10.67 9.47 -11.95
CA PRO A 48 9.56 10.35 -11.64
C PRO A 48 9.83 11.76 -12.17
N SER A 49 8.76 12.52 -12.46
CA SER A 49 8.94 13.92 -12.81
C SER A 49 9.53 14.72 -11.65
N PRO A 50 10.36 15.75 -11.90
CA PRO A 50 10.93 16.59 -10.85
C PRO A 50 9.88 17.19 -9.91
N ASP A 51 8.72 17.55 -10.43
CA ASP A 51 7.60 18.09 -9.63
C ASP A 51 7.03 17.03 -8.68
N ALA A 52 6.86 15.79 -9.15
CA ALA A 52 6.34 14.70 -8.32
C ALA A 52 7.36 14.30 -7.24
N GLU A 53 8.63 14.15 -7.61
CA GLU A 53 9.71 13.89 -6.66
C GLU A 53 9.83 15.01 -5.63
N GLY A 54 9.89 16.26 -6.08
CA GLY A 54 10.02 17.44 -5.22
C GLY A 54 8.85 17.56 -4.24
N TYR A 55 7.62 17.29 -4.69
CA TYR A 55 6.45 17.29 -3.83
C TYR A 55 6.56 16.21 -2.74
N VAL A 56 6.82 14.96 -3.11
CA VAL A 56 6.91 13.83 -2.15
C VAL A 56 8.03 14.07 -1.14
N MET A 57 9.22 14.46 -1.61
CA MET A 57 10.37 14.72 -0.72
C MET A 57 10.10 15.92 0.21
N SER A 58 9.39 16.96 -0.26
CA SER A 58 9.01 18.08 0.59
C SER A 58 8.01 17.69 1.69
N GLN A 59 7.05 16.81 1.40
CA GLN A 59 6.12 16.30 2.40
C GLN A 59 6.84 15.47 3.47
N ILE A 60 7.80 14.64 3.09
CA ILE A 60 8.63 13.87 4.02
C ILE A 60 9.46 14.82 4.90
N ALA A 61 10.14 15.78 4.29
CA ALA A 61 10.99 16.75 5.00
C ALA A 61 10.21 17.65 5.97
N ALA A 62 8.94 17.92 5.69
CA ALA A 62 8.08 18.77 6.54
C ALA A 62 7.74 18.13 7.89
N HIS A 63 7.93 16.81 8.03
CA HIS A 63 7.59 16.05 9.24
C HIS A 63 8.82 15.30 9.80
N PRO A 64 9.83 16.02 10.34
CA PRO A 64 11.05 15.41 10.85
C PRO A 64 10.82 14.52 12.08
N GLU A 65 9.67 14.59 12.72
CA GLU A 65 9.22 13.74 13.82
C GLU A 65 8.82 12.33 13.39
N ILE A 66 8.62 12.10 12.07
CA ILE A 66 8.25 10.81 11.50
C ILE A 66 9.47 10.25 10.75
N ASP A 67 9.90 9.04 11.08
CA ASP A 67 10.85 8.29 10.25
C ASP A 67 10.11 7.63 9.08
N PHE A 68 10.51 7.91 7.85
CA PHE A 68 10.01 7.27 6.66
C PHE A 68 10.93 6.12 6.27
N LEU A 69 10.44 4.89 6.34
CA LEU A 69 11.16 3.69 5.93
C LEU A 69 10.64 3.22 4.59
N CYS A 70 11.50 3.17 3.57
CA CYS A 70 11.08 2.94 2.19
C CYS A 70 11.80 1.75 1.57
N LEU A 71 11.01 0.80 1.05
CA LEU A 71 11.39 -0.08 -0.04
C LEU A 71 11.12 0.67 -1.35
N TRP A 72 11.97 0.50 -2.35
CA TRP A 72 11.74 1.12 -3.66
C TRP A 72 10.81 0.27 -4.52
N GLY A 73 10.92 -1.05 -4.47
CA GLY A 73 10.15 -1.97 -5.29
C GLY A 73 10.62 -2.03 -6.75
N ASN A 74 9.93 -2.80 -7.57
CA ASN A 74 10.37 -3.07 -8.94
C ASN A 74 10.15 -1.90 -9.92
N HIS A 75 9.16 -1.02 -9.68
CA HIS A 75 8.97 0.18 -10.52
C HIS A 75 10.01 1.27 -10.26
N ASN A 76 10.64 1.25 -9.09
CA ASN A 76 11.67 2.21 -8.70
C ASN A 76 13.06 1.59 -8.62
N GLU A 77 13.31 0.45 -9.27
CA GLU A 77 14.63 -0.19 -9.29
C GLU A 77 15.69 0.77 -9.81
N GLY A 78 16.78 0.93 -9.03
CA GLY A 78 17.87 1.84 -9.34
C GLY A 78 17.58 3.33 -9.10
N TYR A 79 16.37 3.68 -8.63
CA TYR A 79 16.04 5.05 -8.28
C TYR A 79 16.79 5.51 -7.04
N THR A 80 17.27 6.74 -7.09
CA THR A 80 17.85 7.46 -5.96
C THR A 80 17.33 8.89 -5.97
N PRO A 81 16.73 9.37 -4.87
CA PRO A 81 16.25 10.76 -4.81
C PRO A 81 17.36 11.76 -5.05
N THR A 82 17.07 12.81 -5.78
CA THR A 82 18.01 13.92 -6.02
C THR A 82 18.40 14.62 -4.72
N HIS A 83 17.43 14.76 -3.82
CA HIS A 83 17.61 15.33 -2.47
C HIS A 83 16.80 14.51 -1.47
N ALA A 84 17.44 13.51 -0.85
CA ALA A 84 16.80 12.69 0.17
C ALA A 84 16.69 13.46 1.50
N PRO A 85 15.48 13.59 2.08
CA PRO A 85 15.31 14.11 3.44
C PRO A 85 16.02 13.27 4.49
N ALA A 86 16.48 13.88 5.58
CA ALA A 86 17.24 13.19 6.64
C ALA A 86 16.43 12.09 7.37
N ASN A 87 15.10 12.22 7.37
CA ASN A 87 14.17 11.27 7.96
C ASN A 87 13.65 10.21 6.95
N LEU A 88 14.16 10.18 5.71
CA LEU A 88 13.92 9.10 4.76
C LEU A 88 15.07 8.09 4.85
N ARG A 89 14.73 6.86 5.18
CA ARG A 89 15.65 5.73 5.26
C ARG A 89 15.19 4.61 4.33
N THR A 90 16.13 3.90 3.73
CA THR A 90 15.84 2.85 2.75
C THR A 90 16.37 1.50 3.22
N PHE A 91 15.85 0.44 2.64
CA PHE A 91 16.32 -0.91 2.89
C PHE A 91 17.35 -1.34 1.85
N PRO A 92 18.25 -2.28 2.20
CA PRO A 92 19.33 -2.70 1.30
C PRO A 92 18.85 -3.63 0.19
N GLN A 93 19.60 -3.64 -0.94
CA GLN A 93 19.38 -4.56 -2.05
C GLN A 93 19.73 -6.01 -1.71
N LYS A 94 20.60 -6.25 -0.70
CA LYS A 94 20.97 -7.57 -0.23
C LYS A 94 21.06 -7.58 1.29
N GLY A 95 20.62 -8.70 1.91
CA GLY A 95 20.53 -8.81 3.35
C GLY A 95 19.39 -7.96 3.91
N TYR A 96 19.43 -7.67 5.19
CA TYR A 96 18.36 -6.96 5.90
C TYR A 96 18.90 -5.74 6.66
N ALA A 97 18.13 -4.66 6.68
CA ALA A 97 18.30 -3.59 7.64
C ALA A 97 17.24 -3.70 8.73
N HIS A 98 17.59 -3.31 9.95
CA HIS A 98 16.72 -3.35 11.13
C HIS A 98 16.65 -1.96 11.74
N TYR A 99 15.45 -1.43 11.89
CA TYR A 99 15.17 -0.16 12.55
C TYR A 99 14.39 -0.42 13.84
N ARG A 100 14.97 -0.05 14.98
CA ARG A 100 14.40 -0.33 16.31
C ARG A 100 13.72 0.89 16.91
N TYR A 101 12.50 0.72 17.41
CA TYR A 101 11.68 1.71 18.10
C TYR A 101 11.13 1.10 19.41
N GLY A 102 11.96 1.11 20.45
CA GLY A 102 11.64 0.43 21.70
C GLY A 102 11.67 -1.11 21.53
N ASP A 103 10.54 -1.74 21.76
CA ASP A 103 10.32 -3.18 21.57
C ASP A 103 9.91 -3.56 20.13
N VAL A 104 9.62 -2.57 19.28
CA VAL A 104 9.28 -2.79 17.87
C VAL A 104 10.55 -2.78 17.01
N VAL A 105 10.70 -3.79 16.17
CA VAL A 105 11.77 -3.89 15.16
C VAL A 105 11.16 -3.98 13.78
N ILE A 106 11.46 -2.99 12.93
CA ILE A 106 11.06 -2.98 11.52
C ILE A 106 12.25 -3.42 10.68
N THR A 107 12.09 -4.55 10.04
CA THR A 107 13.10 -5.19 9.21
C THR A 107 12.67 -5.16 7.76
N GLY A 108 13.59 -4.98 6.82
CA GLY A 108 13.25 -5.01 5.40
C GLY A 108 14.43 -5.31 4.50
N SER A 109 14.12 -5.73 3.30
CA SER A 109 15.06 -6.03 2.21
C SER A 109 14.38 -5.78 0.87
N GLU A 110 15.11 -5.23 -0.10
CA GLU A 110 14.63 -5.15 -1.49
C GLU A 110 14.63 -6.52 -2.18
N SER A 111 15.42 -7.48 -1.68
CA SER A 111 15.53 -8.82 -2.25
C SER A 111 14.75 -9.86 -1.47
N ASN A 112 13.88 -10.58 -2.15
CA ASN A 112 13.17 -11.73 -1.58
C ASN A 112 14.02 -13.00 -1.48
N SER A 113 15.23 -13.01 -2.05
CA SER A 113 16.12 -14.18 -2.06
C SER A 113 16.88 -14.41 -0.75
N SER A 114 16.95 -13.41 0.13
CA SER A 114 17.75 -13.45 1.36
C SER A 114 17.00 -14.03 2.57
N TYR A 115 15.84 -14.67 2.40
CA TYR A 115 15.00 -15.17 3.51
C TYR A 115 15.76 -16.05 4.51
N HIS A 116 16.78 -16.80 4.07
CA HIS A 116 17.61 -17.66 4.92
C HIS A 116 18.59 -16.89 5.83
N GLU A 117 18.83 -15.61 5.56
CA GLU A 117 19.65 -14.71 6.38
C GLU A 117 18.83 -13.99 7.46
N LEU A 118 17.50 -14.03 7.37
CA LEU A 118 16.62 -13.34 8.32
C LEU A 118 16.78 -13.90 9.73
N ARG A 119 17.05 -13.00 10.68
CA ARG A 119 17.13 -13.32 12.12
C ARG A 119 16.33 -12.30 12.89
N LEU A 120 15.29 -12.76 13.56
CA LEU A 120 14.38 -11.94 14.39
C LEU A 120 14.35 -12.50 15.80
N GLU A 121 14.32 -11.62 16.79
CA GLU A 121 14.24 -11.99 18.20
C GLU A 121 12.77 -12.22 18.61
N GLU A 122 12.51 -13.34 19.29
CA GLU A 122 11.16 -13.70 19.72
C GLU A 122 10.52 -12.68 20.67
N LYS A 123 11.36 -12.03 21.50
CA LYS A 123 10.92 -11.04 22.50
C LYS A 123 10.47 -9.71 21.91
N ASP A 124 10.85 -9.42 20.65
CA ASP A 124 10.53 -8.18 19.98
C ASP A 124 9.19 -8.29 19.21
N ILE A 125 8.54 -7.16 18.99
CA ILE A 125 7.45 -7.04 18.02
C ILE A 125 8.11 -6.85 16.64
N ASN A 126 8.02 -7.86 15.80
CA ASN A 126 8.73 -7.89 14.52
C ASN A 126 7.80 -7.56 13.35
N ILE A 127 8.09 -6.46 12.67
CA ILE A 127 7.45 -6.06 11.42
C ILE A 127 8.46 -6.30 10.29
N LEU A 128 8.13 -7.19 9.35
CA LEU A 128 8.96 -7.45 8.17
C LEU A 128 8.34 -6.77 6.95
N ALA A 129 9.11 -5.96 6.24
CA ALA A 129 8.70 -5.28 5.02
C ALA A 129 9.35 -5.92 3.80
N LEU A 130 8.54 -6.32 2.83
CA LEU A 130 8.99 -6.89 1.55
C LEU A 130 8.13 -6.34 0.40
N HIS A 131 8.68 -6.38 -0.82
CA HIS A 131 7.95 -6.01 -2.02
C HIS A 131 7.96 -7.18 -3.02
N GLY A 132 6.79 -7.58 -3.50
CA GLY A 132 6.68 -8.64 -4.51
C GLY A 132 5.35 -9.38 -4.47
N GLN A 133 5.17 -10.22 -5.49
CA GLN A 133 4.00 -11.09 -5.64
C GLN A 133 4.14 -12.34 -4.75
N LEU A 134 3.05 -12.72 -4.09
CA LEU A 134 2.98 -14.03 -3.42
C LEU A 134 2.89 -15.17 -4.44
N SER A 135 3.67 -16.21 -4.23
CA SER A 135 3.65 -17.43 -5.04
C SER A 135 4.10 -18.64 -4.21
N ASP A 136 3.66 -19.83 -4.62
CA ASP A 136 4.15 -21.10 -4.06
C ASP A 136 5.42 -21.60 -4.75
N SER A 137 5.98 -20.87 -5.72
CA SER A 137 7.25 -21.20 -6.39
C SER A 137 8.38 -21.22 -5.36
N ILE A 138 9.21 -22.26 -5.44
CA ILE A 138 10.45 -22.39 -4.61
C ILE A 138 11.70 -22.08 -5.43
N THR A 139 11.58 -21.89 -6.73
CA THR A 139 12.68 -21.64 -7.66
C THR A 139 12.72 -20.21 -8.18
N ASP A 140 11.60 -19.52 -8.15
CA ASP A 140 11.51 -18.11 -8.55
C ASP A 140 11.82 -17.20 -7.35
N LEU A 141 13.01 -16.60 -7.34
CA LEU A 141 13.47 -15.72 -6.27
C LEU A 141 12.91 -14.28 -6.36
N ALA A 142 12.17 -13.96 -7.44
CA ALA A 142 11.50 -12.67 -7.59
C ALA A 142 10.17 -12.62 -6.83
N VAL A 143 9.64 -13.77 -6.42
CA VAL A 143 8.37 -13.87 -5.69
C VAL A 143 8.58 -14.14 -4.20
N ILE A 144 7.55 -13.86 -3.41
CA ILE A 144 7.53 -14.12 -1.97
C ILE A 144 6.79 -15.43 -1.73
N ASN A 145 7.49 -16.44 -1.22
CA ASN A 145 6.88 -17.68 -0.78
C ASN A 145 6.69 -17.63 0.76
N LEU A 146 5.45 -17.54 1.21
CA LEU A 146 5.11 -17.41 2.64
C LEU A 146 5.65 -18.56 3.49
N LYS A 147 5.86 -19.76 2.91
CA LYS A 147 6.41 -20.91 3.64
C LYS A 147 7.79 -20.64 4.23
N PHE A 148 8.57 -19.75 3.59
CA PHE A 148 9.92 -19.39 4.05
C PHE A 148 9.92 -18.39 5.20
N TYR A 149 8.77 -17.75 5.49
CA TYR A 149 8.64 -16.72 6.52
C TYR A 149 7.85 -17.16 7.74
N ARG A 150 7.24 -18.36 7.71
CA ARG A 150 6.51 -18.92 8.84
C ARG A 150 7.45 -19.31 9.99
N ASN A 151 6.97 -19.10 11.21
CA ASN A 151 7.69 -19.46 12.46
C ASN A 151 9.05 -18.74 12.62
N LEU A 152 9.19 -17.56 12.02
CA LEU A 152 10.36 -16.69 12.13
C LEU A 152 10.13 -15.50 13.07
N HIS A 153 9.19 -15.62 14.02
CA HIS A 153 8.84 -14.59 15.00
C HIS A 153 8.32 -13.27 14.38
N ILE A 154 7.66 -13.35 13.21
CA ILE A 154 7.06 -12.20 12.55
C ILE A 154 5.67 -11.96 13.12
N ASP A 155 5.39 -10.74 13.64
CA ASP A 155 4.06 -10.32 14.07
C ASP A 155 3.26 -9.73 12.91
N TYR A 156 3.96 -9.01 11.99
CA TYR A 156 3.33 -8.41 10.82
C TYR A 156 4.27 -8.44 9.61
N LEU A 157 3.88 -9.12 8.55
CA LEU A 157 4.56 -9.11 7.27
C LEU A 157 3.87 -8.08 6.36
N ALA A 158 4.49 -6.90 6.23
CA ALA A 158 4.03 -5.79 5.40
C ALA A 158 4.48 -6.00 3.96
N LEU A 159 3.53 -6.17 3.04
CA LEU A 159 3.79 -6.46 1.64
C LEU A 159 3.37 -5.31 0.73
N GLY A 160 4.23 -4.95 -0.22
CA GLY A 160 3.91 -4.11 -1.37
C GLY A 160 3.79 -4.89 -2.67
N HIS A 161 3.40 -4.23 -3.77
CA HIS A 161 3.20 -4.76 -5.12
C HIS A 161 1.73 -4.99 -5.50
N TYR A 162 0.90 -5.56 -4.63
CA TYR A 162 -0.49 -5.86 -4.95
C TYR A 162 -1.41 -4.69 -4.57
N HIS A 163 -2.21 -4.21 -5.54
CA HIS A 163 -2.97 -2.96 -5.42
C HIS A 163 -4.33 -3.10 -4.69
N ARG A 164 -4.63 -4.28 -4.15
CA ARG A 164 -5.83 -4.53 -3.35
C ARG A 164 -5.45 -4.85 -1.93
N GLN A 165 -6.21 -4.32 -0.99
CA GLN A 165 -6.07 -4.69 0.41
C GLN A 165 -6.39 -6.18 0.60
N ARG A 166 -5.48 -6.88 1.29
CA ARG A 166 -5.64 -8.26 1.69
C ARG A 166 -4.84 -8.52 2.96
N LYS A 167 -5.44 -9.19 3.94
CA LYS A 167 -4.79 -9.56 5.19
C LYS A 167 -5.23 -10.97 5.59
N GLU A 168 -4.27 -11.83 5.91
CA GLU A 168 -4.52 -13.21 6.34
C GLU A 168 -3.49 -13.65 7.39
N PRO A 169 -3.75 -14.73 8.15
CA PRO A 169 -2.75 -15.32 9.04
C PRO A 169 -1.50 -15.78 8.28
N LEU A 170 -0.33 -15.50 8.85
CA LEU A 170 0.95 -16.06 8.40
C LEU A 170 1.20 -17.40 9.09
N ASP A 171 1.10 -17.40 10.41
CA ASP A 171 1.24 -18.55 11.30
C ASP A 171 0.47 -18.29 12.61
N ASP A 172 0.79 -19.01 13.71
CA ASP A 172 0.11 -18.86 15.01
C ASP A 172 0.41 -17.51 15.69
N ARG A 173 1.50 -16.82 15.30
CA ARG A 173 1.93 -15.54 15.88
C ARG A 173 1.49 -14.35 15.08
N GLY A 174 1.64 -14.39 13.78
CA GLY A 174 1.56 -13.20 12.95
C GLY A 174 0.62 -13.27 11.76
N VAL A 175 0.53 -12.12 11.10
CA VAL A 175 -0.27 -11.94 9.88
C VAL A 175 0.59 -11.38 8.76
N TRP A 176 0.17 -11.60 7.51
CA TRP A 176 0.69 -10.87 6.37
C TRP A 176 -0.40 -9.99 5.77
N ALA A 177 0.00 -8.86 5.19
CA ALA A 177 -0.94 -7.97 4.55
C ALA A 177 -0.33 -7.18 3.39
N TYR A 178 -1.11 -7.05 2.32
CA TYR A 178 -1.01 -5.98 1.35
C TYR A 178 -1.94 -4.85 1.78
N CYS A 179 -1.47 -3.63 1.88
CA CYS A 179 -2.34 -2.48 2.15
C CYS A 179 -3.11 -2.02 0.90
N GLY A 180 -2.65 -2.43 -0.30
CA GLY A 180 -3.12 -1.88 -1.56
C GLY A 180 -2.51 -0.52 -1.86
N THR A 181 -3.21 0.27 -2.67
CA THR A 181 -2.81 1.62 -3.08
C THR A 181 -3.61 2.70 -2.34
N PRO A 182 -3.07 3.91 -2.16
CA PRO A 182 -3.79 5.00 -1.49
C PRO A 182 -4.96 5.57 -2.32
N GLU A 183 -4.92 5.40 -3.64
CA GLU A 183 -5.98 5.80 -4.60
C GLU A 183 -6.13 4.72 -5.67
N GLY A 184 -7.35 4.55 -6.20
CA GLY A 184 -7.55 3.76 -7.41
C GLY A 184 -7.08 4.52 -8.65
N ARG A 185 -6.27 3.88 -9.50
CA ARG A 185 -5.70 4.49 -10.72
C ARG A 185 -6.53 4.21 -11.97
N GLY A 186 -7.33 3.15 -11.95
CA GLY A 186 -8.12 2.70 -13.08
C GLY A 186 -9.37 1.94 -12.68
N PHE A 187 -10.16 1.52 -13.68
CA PHE A 187 -11.40 0.77 -13.48
C PHE A 187 -11.18 -0.66 -12.95
N ASP A 188 -9.99 -1.19 -13.10
CA ASP A 188 -9.54 -2.48 -12.57
C ASP A 188 -9.18 -2.42 -11.09
N GLU A 189 -9.06 -1.22 -10.52
CA GLU A 189 -8.75 -1.00 -9.12
C GLU A 189 -9.98 -0.57 -8.30
N ALA A 190 -11.11 -1.22 -8.53
CA ALA A 190 -12.34 -0.97 -7.78
C ALA A 190 -12.21 -1.31 -6.28
N GLY A 191 -13.06 -0.70 -5.47
CA GLY A 191 -13.12 -0.88 -4.02
C GLY A 191 -12.41 0.20 -3.23
N GLU A 192 -12.41 0.03 -1.91
CA GLU A 192 -11.77 0.95 -0.98
C GLU A 192 -10.25 0.95 -1.16
N LYS A 193 -9.67 2.14 -1.04
CA LYS A 193 -8.23 2.39 -1.10
C LYS A 193 -7.80 3.17 0.13
N GLY A 194 -6.58 2.93 0.59
CA GLY A 194 -6.10 3.54 1.83
C GLY A 194 -4.78 2.94 2.30
N PHE A 195 -4.65 2.80 3.61
CA PHE A 195 -3.43 2.28 4.24
C PHE A 195 -3.75 1.42 5.48
N MET A 196 -2.75 0.69 5.96
CA MET A 196 -2.83 -0.01 7.24
C MET A 196 -2.26 0.88 8.35
N LEU A 197 -3.04 1.10 9.40
CA LEU A 197 -2.55 1.70 10.64
C LEU A 197 -2.20 0.56 11.60
N LEU A 198 -0.95 0.56 12.07
CA LEU A 198 -0.46 -0.40 13.06
C LEU A 198 -0.33 0.32 14.39
N ASP A 199 -0.76 -0.33 15.44
CA ASP A 199 -0.63 0.14 16.81
C ASP A 199 -0.04 -0.95 17.67
N THR A 200 0.87 -0.56 18.59
CA THR A 200 1.54 -1.47 19.51
C THR A 200 1.27 -1.02 20.93
N ASP A 201 0.43 -1.75 21.63
CA ASP A 201 0.11 -1.53 23.04
C ASP A 201 0.34 -2.80 23.86
N GLY A 202 1.03 -2.65 25.00
CA GLY A 202 1.26 -3.74 25.95
C GLY A 202 1.98 -4.95 25.35
N GLY A 203 2.89 -4.75 24.38
CA GLY A 203 3.63 -5.82 23.73
C GLY A 203 2.81 -6.60 22.68
N ARG A 204 1.69 -6.05 22.23
CA ARG A 204 0.85 -6.64 21.17
C ARG A 204 0.73 -5.68 19.99
N LEU A 205 0.76 -6.23 18.78
CA LEU A 205 0.53 -5.48 17.56
C LEU A 205 -0.92 -5.67 17.11
N SER A 206 -1.60 -4.56 16.86
CA SER A 206 -2.89 -4.52 16.18
C SER A 206 -2.76 -3.82 14.83
N SER A 207 -3.64 -4.14 13.90
CA SER A 207 -3.65 -3.52 12.57
C SER A 207 -5.05 -3.31 12.06
N VAL A 208 -5.33 -2.10 11.58
CA VAL A 208 -6.62 -1.72 11.00
C VAL A 208 -6.42 -1.09 9.63
N PHE A 209 -7.27 -1.43 8.66
CA PHE A 209 -7.31 -0.75 7.37
C PHE A 209 -8.07 0.56 7.52
N VAL A 210 -7.47 1.65 7.05
CA VAL A 210 -8.07 2.98 7.03
C VAL A 210 -8.39 3.36 5.59
N PRO A 211 -9.67 3.34 5.18
CA PRO A 211 -10.08 3.87 3.88
C PRO A 211 -9.75 5.37 3.82
N PHE A 212 -9.01 5.80 2.80
CA PHE A 212 -8.46 7.16 2.77
C PHE A 212 -8.52 7.83 1.41
N ALA A 213 -8.81 7.08 0.36
CA ALA A 213 -8.89 7.59 -1.00
C ALA A 213 -9.88 8.75 -1.11
N LYS A 214 -9.53 9.73 -1.94
CA LYS A 214 -10.45 10.81 -2.30
C LYS A 214 -11.64 10.30 -3.12
N ARG A 215 -11.43 9.25 -3.91
CA ARG A 215 -12.44 8.66 -4.79
C ARG A 215 -12.42 7.14 -4.68
N THR A 216 -13.62 6.57 -4.63
CA THR A 216 -13.80 5.11 -4.74
C THR A 216 -14.32 4.77 -6.13
N VAL A 217 -13.68 3.82 -6.79
CA VAL A 217 -14.17 3.23 -8.04
C VAL A 217 -15.11 2.08 -7.68
N HIS A 218 -16.34 2.13 -8.17
CA HIS A 218 -17.33 1.09 -7.93
C HIS A 218 -17.53 0.25 -9.20
N LEU A 219 -17.55 -1.07 -9.05
CA LEU A 219 -17.97 -1.99 -10.09
C LEU A 219 -19.49 -2.25 -9.91
N VAL A 220 -20.28 -1.85 -10.89
CA VAL A 220 -21.71 -2.07 -10.89
C VAL A 220 -22.07 -3.03 -12.02
N THR A 221 -22.74 -4.12 -11.68
CA THR A 221 -23.28 -5.06 -12.66
C THR A 221 -24.76 -4.78 -12.87
N VAL A 222 -25.15 -4.54 -14.12
CA VAL A 222 -26.55 -4.30 -14.48
C VAL A 222 -27.02 -5.47 -15.34
N ASP A 223 -28.05 -6.18 -14.87
CA ASP A 223 -28.70 -7.24 -15.66
C ASP A 223 -29.61 -6.62 -16.70
N ILE A 224 -29.23 -6.72 -17.97
CA ILE A 224 -30.00 -6.22 -19.11
C ILE A 224 -30.72 -7.34 -19.87
N SER A 225 -30.72 -8.57 -19.39
CA SER A 225 -31.28 -9.75 -20.10
C SER A 225 -32.76 -9.62 -20.43
N ARG A 226 -33.51 -8.76 -19.71
CA ARG A 226 -34.94 -8.49 -19.91
C ARG A 226 -35.25 -7.15 -20.58
N LEU A 227 -34.22 -6.43 -21.04
CA LEU A 227 -34.35 -5.14 -21.70
C LEU A 227 -34.17 -5.33 -23.20
N PHE A 228 -35.20 -4.98 -23.99
CA PHE A 228 -35.24 -5.28 -25.42
C PHE A 228 -35.04 -4.06 -26.31
N ASN A 229 -34.88 -2.87 -25.75
CA ASN A 229 -34.63 -1.66 -26.51
C ASN A 229 -33.56 -0.78 -25.87
N GLN A 230 -32.91 0.01 -26.70
CA GLN A 230 -31.78 0.86 -26.34
C GLN A 230 -32.15 1.85 -25.21
N ARG A 231 -33.33 2.44 -25.24
CA ARG A 231 -33.74 3.45 -24.26
C ARG A 231 -33.87 2.87 -22.84
N ASP A 232 -34.33 1.64 -22.70
CA ASP A 232 -34.46 1.00 -21.40
C ASP A 232 -33.08 0.55 -20.87
N ILE A 233 -32.17 0.13 -21.75
CA ILE A 233 -30.77 -0.16 -21.41
C ILE A 233 -30.07 1.12 -20.94
N GLU A 234 -30.19 2.23 -21.68
CA GLU A 234 -29.60 3.53 -21.29
C GLU A 234 -30.12 4.01 -19.93
N LYS A 235 -31.41 3.84 -19.63
CA LYS A 235 -31.96 4.17 -18.33
C LYS A 235 -31.41 3.28 -17.21
N ALA A 236 -31.24 1.98 -17.45
CA ALA A 236 -30.76 1.03 -16.47
C ALA A 236 -29.27 1.29 -16.10
N VAL A 237 -28.46 1.80 -17.03
CA VAL A 237 -27.04 2.13 -16.81
C VAL A 237 -26.80 3.61 -16.50
N ASP A 238 -27.85 4.45 -16.39
CA ASP A 238 -27.69 5.87 -16.05
C ASP A 238 -27.04 6.01 -14.65
N PRO A 239 -25.87 6.70 -14.54
CA PRO A 239 -25.18 6.88 -13.27
C PRO A 239 -26.05 7.49 -12.16
N ARG A 240 -27.07 8.29 -12.53
CA ARG A 240 -28.01 8.89 -11.57
C ARG A 240 -28.99 7.86 -10.97
N ALA A 241 -29.35 6.84 -11.73
CA ALA A 241 -30.14 5.71 -11.23
C ALA A 241 -29.32 4.77 -10.35
N LEU A 242 -28.01 4.62 -10.65
CA LEU A 242 -27.09 3.76 -9.90
C LEU A 242 -26.74 4.33 -8.52
N ASN A 243 -26.71 5.65 -8.35
CA ASN A 243 -26.45 6.30 -7.05
C ASN A 243 -27.52 6.01 -5.98
N THR A 244 -28.70 5.56 -6.34
CA THR A 244 -29.74 5.18 -5.39
C THR A 244 -29.52 3.81 -4.74
N TYR A 245 -28.66 2.97 -5.31
CA TYR A 245 -28.35 1.64 -4.77
C TYR A 245 -27.19 1.64 -3.76
N GLY A 246 -26.31 2.66 -3.77
CA GLY A 246 -25.16 2.75 -2.88
C GLY A 246 -25.44 3.27 -1.46
N SER A 247 -26.61 3.85 -1.23
CA SER A 247 -26.95 4.47 0.07
C SER A 247 -27.56 3.51 1.10
N ASN A 248 -27.80 2.25 0.76
CA ASN A 248 -28.47 1.28 1.64
C ASN A 248 -27.58 0.15 2.21
N SER A 249 -26.26 0.17 1.98
CA SER A 249 -25.36 -0.85 2.54
C SER A 249 -24.68 -0.48 3.86
N GLY A 250 -25.18 0.52 4.56
CA GLY A 250 -24.62 1.06 5.80
C GLY A 250 -25.54 0.99 7.01
N ARG A 251 -26.20 -0.15 7.29
CA ARG A 251 -26.72 -0.50 8.62
C ARG A 251 -26.99 -2.01 8.70
N LEU A 252 -26.00 -2.73 9.18
CA LEU A 252 -26.27 -3.99 9.89
C LEU A 252 -25.75 -3.81 11.32
N SER A 253 -26.71 -3.93 12.20
CA SER A 253 -26.65 -3.95 13.67
C SER A 253 -25.67 -4.96 14.21
#